data_d24dee29801c170f8f6e582054316793
#
_entry.id   d24dee29801c170f8f6e582054316793
#
_cell.length_a   1.000
_cell.length_b   1.000
_cell.length_c   1.000
_cell.angle_alpha   90.00
_cell.angle_beta   90.00
_cell.angle_gamma   90.00
#
_symmetry.space_group_name_H-M   'P 1'
#
loop_
_entity.id
_entity.type
_entity.pdbx_description
1 polymer ?
#
loop_
_entity_poly.entity_id
_entity_poly.type
_entity_poly.pdbx_seq_one_letter_code
_entity_poly.pdbx_strand_id
1 'polypeptide(L)'
;MTLQELSEHYQLRAQLEKDEDILYNLRMASIPSAHPLDGMPRAPGVSDKVGALAIAIVDMEERISHLKEQIAQQEVKISAWISTIENDQTRQIFRMRFIGCLTWAEVAQVIGGRNTENGVKSVCYRYLGASPDGCGGE
;
A
#
# COMPACT_ATOMS: atom_id res chain seq x y z
N MET A 1 7.44 -3.91 -18.63
CA MET A 1 7.22 -3.82 -17.18
C MET A 1 8.51 -4.19 -16.46
N THR A 2 8.93 -3.37 -15.52
CA THR A 2 10.17 -3.59 -14.80
C THR A 2 9.89 -3.88 -13.33
N LEU A 3 10.88 -4.47 -12.67
CA LEU A 3 10.80 -4.70 -11.24
C LEU A 3 10.60 -3.38 -10.50
N GLN A 4 11.23 -2.31 -10.95
CA GLN A 4 11.09 -1.01 -10.31
C GLN A 4 9.66 -0.51 -10.39
N GLU A 5 9.02 -0.62 -11.54
CA GLU A 5 7.64 -0.20 -11.70
C GLU A 5 6.70 -0.99 -10.78
N LEU A 6 6.90 -2.30 -10.72
CA LEU A 6 6.09 -3.15 -9.86
C LEU A 6 6.31 -2.84 -8.39
N SER A 7 7.56 -2.61 -8.01
CA SER A 7 7.89 -2.29 -6.62
C SER A 7 7.32 -0.95 -6.20
N GLU A 8 7.35 0.02 -7.10
CA GLU A 8 6.77 1.34 -6.83
C GLU A 8 5.28 1.22 -6.59
N HIS A 9 4.60 0.42 -7.40
CA HIS A 9 3.18 0.19 -7.20
C HIS A 9 2.90 -0.44 -5.84
N TYR A 10 3.69 -1.44 -5.48
CA TYR A 10 3.55 -2.08 -4.17
C TYR A 10 3.74 -1.07 -3.03
N GLN A 11 4.74 -0.20 -3.17
CA GLN A 11 5.01 0.81 -2.16
C GLN A 11 3.90 1.85 -2.07
N LEU A 12 3.32 2.23 -3.21
CA LEU A 12 2.20 3.17 -3.20
C LEU A 12 0.99 2.58 -2.50
N ARG A 13 0.74 1.29 -2.70
CA ARG A 13 -0.36 0.63 -2.01
C ARG A 13 -0.12 0.60 -0.50
N ALA A 14 1.12 0.35 -0.08
CA ALA A 14 1.46 0.38 1.33
C ALA A 14 1.33 1.79 1.89
N GLN A 15 1.71 2.79 1.12
CA GLN A 15 1.57 4.19 1.54
C GLN A 15 0.11 4.58 1.68
N LEU A 16 -0.74 4.12 0.76
CA LEU A 16 -2.16 4.40 0.84
C LEU A 16 -2.76 3.84 2.14
N GLU A 17 -2.40 2.61 2.47
CA GLU A 17 -2.89 1.98 3.70
C GLU A 17 -2.47 2.80 4.92
N LYS A 18 -1.22 3.25 4.93
CA LYS A 18 -0.70 4.08 6.01
C LYS A 18 -1.44 5.41 6.10
N ASP A 19 -1.66 6.04 4.96
CA ASP A 19 -2.36 7.32 4.93
C ASP A 19 -3.82 7.17 5.38
N GLU A 20 -4.45 6.06 5.03
CA GLU A 20 -5.83 5.80 5.48
C GLU A 20 -5.88 5.62 7.00
N ASP A 21 -4.87 4.97 7.56
CA ASP A 21 -4.79 4.84 9.02
C ASP A 21 -4.60 6.21 9.68
N ILE A 22 -3.76 7.04 9.11
CA ILE A 22 -3.55 8.40 9.62
C ILE A 22 -4.85 9.19 9.56
N LEU A 23 -5.56 9.10 8.44
CA LEU A 23 -6.83 9.80 8.30
C LEU A 23 -7.83 9.33 9.35
N TYR A 24 -7.91 8.03 9.56
CA TYR A 24 -8.78 7.48 10.60
C TYR A 24 -8.43 8.08 11.96
N ASN A 25 -7.14 8.11 12.29
CA ASN A 25 -6.69 8.64 13.57
C ASN A 25 -6.98 10.13 13.70
N LEU A 26 -6.83 10.87 12.60
CA LEU A 26 -7.16 12.30 12.60
C LEU A 26 -8.65 12.52 12.86
N ARG A 27 -9.49 11.72 12.23
CA ARG A 27 -10.93 11.82 12.43
C ARG A 27 -11.32 11.46 13.86
N MET A 28 -10.70 10.43 14.42
CA MET A 28 -10.97 10.06 15.79
C MET A 28 -10.50 11.13 16.76
N ALA A 29 -9.37 11.75 16.48
CA ALA A 29 -8.86 12.82 17.33
C ALA A 29 -9.74 14.07 17.30
N SER A 30 -10.51 14.25 16.23
CA SER A 30 -11.37 15.42 16.09
C SER A 30 -12.74 15.20 16.70
N ILE A 31 -13.07 13.98 17.10
CA ILE A 31 -14.35 13.71 17.76
C ILE A 31 -14.28 14.28 19.17
N PRO A 32 -15.30 15.04 19.60
CA PRO A 32 -15.28 15.58 20.95
C PRO A 32 -15.19 14.45 21.96
N SER A 33 -14.30 14.63 22.92
CA SER A 33 -14.15 13.64 23.96
C SER A 33 -15.43 13.50 24.75
N ALA A 34 -15.79 12.27 25.07
CA ALA A 34 -16.95 12.01 25.91
C ALA A 34 -16.70 12.40 27.36
N HIS A 35 -15.49 12.78 27.69
CA HIS A 35 -15.18 13.21 29.04
C HIS A 35 -15.79 14.58 29.29
N PRO A 36 -16.66 14.67 30.27
CA PRO A 36 -17.16 15.99 30.59
C PRO A 36 -16.02 16.82 31.14
N LEU A 37 -15.80 17.91 30.51
CA LEU A 37 -14.81 18.89 30.99
C LEU A 37 -15.51 19.80 31.94
N ASP A 38 -15.97 19.22 33.04
CA ASP A 38 -16.82 19.93 33.94
C ASP A 38 -16.22 21.19 34.44
N GLY A 39 -16.81 22.30 34.04
CA GLY A 39 -16.47 23.57 34.60
C GLY A 39 -15.11 24.10 34.21
N MET A 40 -14.37 23.41 33.39
CA MET A 40 -13.07 23.91 32.96
C MET A 40 -13.25 24.84 31.78
N PRO A 41 -12.77 26.08 31.91
CA PRO A 41 -12.80 26.97 30.78
C PRO A 41 -11.88 26.42 29.68
N ARG A 42 -12.32 26.55 28.46
CA ARG A 42 -11.52 26.09 27.33
C ARG A 42 -10.28 26.94 27.22
N ALA A 43 -9.14 26.26 27.11
CA ALA A 43 -7.90 26.94 26.85
C ALA A 43 -8.00 27.62 25.48
N PRO A 44 -7.40 28.81 25.31
CA PRO A 44 -7.46 29.49 24.02
C PRO A 44 -6.93 28.69 22.85
N GLY A 45 -6.00 27.77 23.09
CA GLY A 45 -5.42 26.98 22.02
C GLY A 45 -6.29 25.85 21.50
N VAL A 46 -7.44 25.60 22.13
CA VAL A 46 -8.31 24.49 21.70
C VAL A 46 -8.90 24.76 20.32
N SER A 47 -9.28 25.99 20.05
CA SER A 47 -9.78 26.38 18.73
C SER A 47 -8.75 26.16 17.64
N ASP A 48 -7.51 26.56 17.91
CA ASP A 48 -6.43 26.39 16.93
C ASP A 48 -6.17 24.92 16.67
N LYS A 49 -6.25 24.11 17.70
CA LYS A 49 -6.04 22.68 17.54
C LYS A 49 -7.14 22.04 16.69
N VAL A 50 -8.39 22.43 16.93
CA VAL A 50 -9.50 21.92 16.13
C VAL A 50 -9.35 22.35 14.68
N GLY A 51 -8.98 23.60 14.45
CA GLY A 51 -8.74 24.09 13.10
C GLY A 51 -7.61 23.37 12.41
N ALA A 52 -6.53 23.13 13.16
CA ALA A 52 -5.38 22.40 12.59
C ALA A 52 -5.76 20.97 12.21
N LEU A 53 -6.56 20.30 13.04
CA LEU A 53 -7.02 18.96 12.74
C LEU A 53 -7.91 18.95 11.49
N ALA A 54 -8.79 19.93 11.36
CA ALA A 54 -9.67 20.03 10.21
C ALA A 54 -8.88 20.19 8.92
N ILE A 55 -7.85 21.03 8.95
CA ILE A 55 -6.99 21.23 7.80
C ILE A 55 -6.22 19.96 7.47
N ALA A 56 -5.70 19.30 8.50
CA ALA A 56 -4.96 18.05 8.30
C ALA A 56 -5.85 16.96 7.68
N ILE A 57 -7.11 16.91 8.08
CA ILE A 57 -8.05 15.93 7.53
C ILE A 57 -8.27 16.20 6.03
N VAL A 58 -8.53 17.46 5.68
CA VAL A 58 -8.77 17.82 4.28
C VAL A 58 -7.53 17.51 3.43
N ASP A 59 -6.35 17.89 3.93
CA ASP A 59 -5.12 17.63 3.21
C ASP A 59 -4.89 16.14 3.01
N MET A 60 -5.17 15.34 4.04
CA MET A 60 -4.99 13.90 3.95
C MET A 60 -6.00 13.28 2.98
N GLU A 61 -7.24 13.77 2.98
CA GLU A 61 -8.25 13.28 2.05
C GLU A 61 -7.85 13.53 0.61
N GLU A 62 -7.31 14.71 0.33
CA GLU A 62 -6.83 15.03 -1.01
C GLU A 62 -5.67 14.13 -1.42
N ARG A 63 -4.74 13.93 -0.52
CA ARG A 63 -3.59 13.08 -0.76
C ARG A 63 -4.02 11.65 -1.05
N ILE A 64 -4.95 11.12 -0.26
CA ILE A 64 -5.46 9.77 -0.45
C ILE A 64 -6.18 9.64 -1.78
N SER A 65 -6.99 10.63 -2.14
CA SER A 65 -7.69 10.63 -3.41
C SER A 65 -6.70 10.57 -4.58
N HIS A 66 -5.64 11.35 -4.50
CA HIS A 66 -4.60 11.40 -5.52
C HIS A 66 -3.88 10.06 -5.63
N LEU A 67 -3.54 9.48 -4.48
CA LEU A 67 -2.90 8.18 -4.42
C LEU A 67 -3.77 7.08 -5.03
N LYS A 68 -5.05 7.09 -4.70
CA LYS A 68 -5.98 6.09 -5.23
C LYS A 68 -6.07 6.16 -6.75
N GLU A 69 -6.10 7.36 -7.29
CA GLU A 69 -6.15 7.54 -8.73
C GLU A 69 -4.88 7.02 -9.39
N GLN A 70 -3.74 7.37 -8.81
CA GLN A 70 -2.45 6.92 -9.32
C GLN A 70 -2.35 5.40 -9.30
N ILE A 71 -2.75 4.80 -8.19
CA ILE A 71 -2.73 3.36 -8.01
C ILE A 71 -3.65 2.69 -9.03
N ALA A 72 -4.85 3.24 -9.23
CA ALA A 72 -5.80 2.66 -10.17
C ALA A 72 -5.23 2.65 -11.59
N GLN A 73 -4.58 3.73 -11.99
CA GLN A 73 -3.96 3.81 -13.31
C GLN A 73 -2.84 2.79 -13.47
N GLN A 74 -2.00 2.66 -12.45
CA GLN A 74 -0.93 1.68 -12.48
C GLN A 74 -1.46 0.26 -12.50
N GLU A 75 -2.52 0.01 -11.74
CA GLU A 75 -3.08 -1.33 -11.64
C GLU A 75 -3.63 -1.82 -12.97
N VAL A 76 -4.23 -0.94 -13.74
CA VAL A 76 -4.70 -1.29 -15.08
C VAL A 76 -3.54 -1.78 -15.94
N LYS A 77 -2.44 -1.03 -15.94
CA LYS A 77 -1.27 -1.39 -16.74
C LYS A 77 -0.64 -2.70 -16.26
N ILE A 78 -0.50 -2.83 -14.95
CA ILE A 78 0.12 -4.02 -14.37
C ILE A 78 -0.73 -5.25 -14.62
N SER A 79 -2.04 -5.12 -14.44
CA SER A 79 -2.94 -6.23 -14.64
C SER A 79 -2.93 -6.71 -16.10
N ALA A 80 -2.92 -5.76 -17.03
CA ALA A 80 -2.85 -6.09 -18.45
C ALA A 80 -1.55 -6.82 -18.77
N TRP A 81 -0.44 -6.33 -18.22
CA TRP A 81 0.85 -6.98 -18.45
C TRP A 81 0.91 -8.37 -17.84
N ILE A 82 0.39 -8.53 -16.62
CA ILE A 82 0.36 -9.85 -15.97
C ILE A 82 -0.41 -10.86 -16.82
N SER A 83 -1.48 -10.41 -17.44
CA SER A 83 -2.28 -11.29 -18.29
C SER A 83 -1.51 -11.84 -19.48
N THR A 84 -0.41 -11.21 -19.85
CA THR A 84 0.42 -11.72 -20.96
C THR A 84 1.40 -12.80 -20.52
N ILE A 85 1.53 -13.06 -19.25
CA ILE A 85 2.45 -14.08 -18.75
C ILE A 85 1.87 -15.46 -19.05
N GLU A 86 2.63 -16.27 -19.78
CA GLU A 86 2.13 -17.56 -20.26
C GLU A 86 2.09 -18.61 -19.16
N ASN A 87 3.11 -18.65 -18.33
CA ASN A 87 3.15 -19.64 -17.27
C ASN A 87 2.12 -19.31 -16.20
N ASP A 88 1.23 -20.26 -15.96
CA ASP A 88 0.10 -20.05 -15.07
C ASP A 88 0.53 -19.75 -13.64
N GLN A 89 1.46 -20.53 -13.11
CA GLN A 89 1.93 -20.32 -11.74
C GLN A 89 2.63 -18.96 -11.60
N THR A 90 3.47 -18.61 -12.55
CA THR A 90 4.17 -17.31 -12.55
C THR A 90 3.15 -16.18 -12.57
N ARG A 91 2.14 -16.31 -13.42
CA ARG A 91 1.09 -15.28 -13.51
C ARG A 91 0.37 -15.12 -12.18
N GLN A 92 0.05 -16.24 -11.51
CA GLN A 92 -0.61 -16.20 -10.22
C GLN A 92 0.27 -15.55 -9.16
N ILE A 93 1.57 -15.84 -9.17
CA ILE A 93 2.49 -15.25 -8.22
C ILE A 93 2.53 -13.73 -8.37
N PHE A 94 2.66 -13.26 -9.62
CA PHE A 94 2.66 -11.81 -9.88
C PHE A 94 1.36 -11.16 -9.44
N ARG A 95 0.25 -11.83 -9.72
CA ARG A 95 -1.07 -11.28 -9.38
C ARG A 95 -1.23 -11.15 -7.87
N MET A 96 -0.85 -12.17 -7.13
CA MET A 96 -0.97 -12.13 -5.67
C MET A 96 -0.04 -11.09 -5.05
N ARG A 97 1.18 -11.00 -5.57
CA ARG A 97 2.14 -10.06 -4.99
C ARG A 97 1.84 -8.61 -5.32
N PHE A 98 1.55 -8.31 -6.58
CA PHE A 98 1.50 -6.93 -7.04
C PHE A 98 0.09 -6.38 -7.19
N ILE A 99 -0.90 -7.21 -7.39
CA ILE A 99 -2.30 -6.77 -7.38
C ILE A 99 -2.91 -6.99 -5.99
N GLY A 100 -2.68 -8.16 -5.42
CA GLY A 100 -3.20 -8.50 -4.10
C GLY A 100 -2.38 -7.95 -2.94
N CYS A 101 -1.17 -7.51 -3.22
CA CYS A 101 -0.25 -6.93 -2.24
C CYS A 101 0.07 -7.86 -1.08
N LEU A 102 0.14 -9.14 -1.36
CA LEU A 102 0.56 -10.11 -0.36
C LEU A 102 2.07 -10.06 -0.17
N THR A 103 2.52 -10.43 1.02
CA THR A 103 3.95 -10.60 1.25
C THR A 103 4.42 -11.86 0.53
N TRP A 104 5.73 -11.95 0.31
CA TRP A 104 6.28 -13.12 -0.33
C TRP A 104 5.98 -14.39 0.46
N ALA A 105 5.99 -14.30 1.80
CA ALA A 105 5.66 -15.43 2.64
C ALA A 105 4.20 -15.87 2.44
N GLU A 106 3.30 -14.89 2.34
CA GLU A 106 1.89 -15.18 2.10
C GLU A 106 1.67 -15.80 0.73
N VAL A 107 2.37 -15.31 -0.28
CA VAL A 107 2.28 -15.86 -1.62
C VAL A 107 2.72 -17.32 -1.62
N ALA A 108 3.85 -17.61 -0.97
CA ALA A 108 4.35 -18.96 -0.88
C ALA A 108 3.36 -19.89 -0.19
N GLN A 109 2.72 -19.39 0.85
CA GLN A 109 1.75 -20.17 1.59
C GLN A 109 0.51 -20.48 0.76
N VAL A 110 0.03 -19.49 0.01
CA VAL A 110 -1.15 -19.68 -0.83
C VAL A 110 -0.88 -20.67 -1.97
N ILE A 111 0.27 -20.54 -2.62
CA ILE A 111 0.66 -21.45 -3.67
C ILE A 111 0.81 -22.86 -3.11
N GLY A 112 1.38 -22.96 -1.92
CA GLY A 112 1.50 -24.25 -1.22
C GLY A 112 2.57 -25.14 -1.77
N GLY A 113 2.46 -26.42 -1.43
CA GLY A 113 3.44 -27.41 -1.86
C GLY A 113 4.79 -27.15 -1.25
N ARG A 114 5.81 -27.20 -2.08
CA ARG A 114 7.19 -26.97 -1.61
C ARG A 114 7.69 -25.58 -1.88
N ASN A 115 6.79 -24.67 -2.22
CA ASN A 115 7.19 -23.31 -2.52
C ASN A 115 7.57 -22.58 -1.24
N THR A 116 8.68 -21.86 -1.31
CA THR A 116 9.19 -21.07 -0.21
C THR A 116 9.12 -19.61 -0.57
N GLU A 117 9.27 -18.77 0.45
CA GLU A 117 9.31 -17.33 0.25
C GLU A 117 10.38 -16.94 -0.77
N ASN A 118 11.59 -17.47 -0.61
CA ASN A 118 12.68 -17.19 -1.54
C ASN A 118 12.42 -17.77 -2.91
N GLY A 119 11.76 -18.91 -2.96
CA GLY A 119 11.45 -19.56 -4.22
C GLY A 119 10.52 -18.74 -5.09
N VAL A 120 9.41 -18.26 -4.52
CA VAL A 120 8.45 -17.48 -5.30
C VAL A 120 9.05 -16.11 -5.67
N LYS A 121 9.82 -15.52 -4.77
CA LYS A 121 10.53 -14.28 -5.06
C LYS A 121 11.48 -14.46 -6.23
N SER A 122 12.22 -15.56 -6.24
CA SER A 122 13.16 -15.85 -7.33
C SER A 122 12.46 -16.05 -8.66
N VAL A 123 11.29 -16.67 -8.66
CA VAL A 123 10.52 -16.85 -9.89
C VAL A 123 10.21 -15.49 -10.51
N CYS A 124 9.75 -14.56 -9.70
CA CYS A 124 9.42 -13.23 -10.18
C CYS A 124 10.66 -12.49 -10.69
N TYR A 125 11.73 -12.52 -9.93
CA TYR A 125 12.94 -11.80 -10.30
C TYR A 125 13.55 -12.35 -11.57
N ARG A 126 13.55 -13.67 -11.71
CA ARG A 126 14.04 -14.30 -12.92
C ARG A 126 13.21 -13.95 -14.14
N TYR A 127 11.91 -13.96 -13.97
CA TYR A 127 11.02 -13.61 -15.08
C TYR A 127 11.27 -12.19 -15.55
N LEU A 128 11.58 -11.29 -14.61
CA LEU A 128 11.84 -9.88 -14.94
C LEU A 128 13.28 -9.64 -15.38
N GLY A 129 14.12 -10.67 -15.34
CA GLY A 129 15.52 -10.51 -15.69
C GLY A 129 16.35 -9.84 -14.63
N ALA A 130 15.86 -9.84 -13.37
CA ALA A 130 16.57 -9.20 -12.27
C ALA A 130 17.06 -10.26 -11.31
N SER A 131 18.09 -9.88 -10.53
CA SER A 131 18.64 -10.77 -9.53
C SER A 131 17.85 -10.64 -8.23
N PRO A 132 17.59 -11.76 -7.53
CA PRO A 132 16.88 -11.70 -6.26
C PRO A 132 17.60 -10.93 -5.18
N ASP A 133 18.91 -10.83 -5.26
CA ASP A 133 19.66 -10.11 -4.25
C ASP A 133 19.85 -8.64 -4.59
N GLY A 134 19.20 -8.21 -5.64
CA GLY A 134 19.23 -6.80 -6.02
C GLY A 134 20.45 -6.36 -6.77
N CYS A 135 21.36 -7.27 -6.99
CA CYS A 135 22.53 -6.93 -7.77
C CYS A 135 22.23 -7.04 -9.21
N GLY A 136 21.34 -6.46 -9.70
CA GLY A 136 20.96 -6.54 -11.04
C GLY A 136 21.87 -7.28 -11.94
N GLY A 137 21.79 -7.73 -12.67
CA GLY A 137 22.66 -8.16 -13.44
C GLY A 137 22.86 -9.46 -13.66
N GLU A 138 22.85 -10.12 -14.06
CA GLU A 138 23.22 -11.29 -14.45
C GLU A 138 22.39 -11.91 -15.03
#